data_0893785ed6373cdb947878efa61e4afd
#
_entry.id   0893785ed6373cdb947878efa61e4afd
#
_cell.length_a   1.000
_cell.length_b   1.000
_cell.length_c   1.000
_cell.angle_alpha   90.00
_cell.angle_beta   90.00
_cell.angle_gamma   90.00
#
_symmetry.space_group_name_H-M   'P 1'
#
loop_
_entity.id
_entity.type
_entity.pdbx_description
1 polymer ?
#
loop_
_entity_poly.entity_id
_entity_poly.type
_entity_poly.pdbx_seq_one_letter_code
_entity_poly.pdbx_strand_id
1 'polypeptide(L)'
;MKVSAFTKARAACSYFFIGPGLVYGMFTSRMPALTMQTGANEAQIGLILLCFGVAGMVSLAASAWIIDRFTSRTVLRLTAPLLCLALPLAGLASSPLQLGLACVAVGFTMGFVDVSMNTQAIQIERAWFRPCVSMMHASYSIGGVLGSMTGALFAGLSASTLMNFSCVLALYLCLYPLALPHMQADETQKTGGELKVSSRIPLFVLLCGFLATIAYSAEGSVAEWGSLLLFTEKSASEFTSALVFGAFCTTMVIGRLVGDRLRCAFGDFPLLLAGSALAFLGMTVVLVSPWAALCLLGYALMGLGLAPIVPVFFSRAGNTPGITPGKASAVVSFMGYSGVLVFPPALGWLAHNMGLGTALLVIPVLCALLAAGSWFFRTDEKPAACESPF
;
A
#
# COMPACT_ATOMS: atom_id res chain seq x y z
N MET A 1 -4.44 35.77 3.29
CA MET A 1 -5.52 34.95 2.71
C MET A 1 -6.03 33.95 3.75
N LYS A 2 -7.35 33.97 4.08
CA LYS A 2 -7.94 32.97 4.98
C LYS A 2 -8.01 31.63 4.23
N VAL A 3 -7.31 30.60 4.74
CA VAL A 3 -7.37 29.25 4.17
C VAL A 3 -8.81 28.73 4.29
N SER A 4 -9.37 28.20 3.18
CA SER A 4 -10.76 27.72 3.15
C SER A 4 -10.98 26.53 4.08
N ALA A 5 -12.20 26.32 4.57
CA ALA A 5 -12.55 25.17 5.42
C ALA A 5 -12.27 23.85 4.71
N PHE A 6 -12.54 23.77 3.40
CA PHE A 6 -12.20 22.61 2.56
C PHE A 6 -10.69 22.31 2.59
N THR A 7 -9.84 23.34 2.39
CA THR A 7 -8.39 23.15 2.39
C THR A 7 -7.88 22.64 3.74
N LYS A 8 -8.45 23.12 4.84
CA LYS A 8 -8.11 22.67 6.20
C LYS A 8 -8.53 21.21 6.45
N ALA A 9 -9.77 20.85 6.08
CA ALA A 9 -10.25 19.48 6.22
C ALA A 9 -9.44 18.51 5.35
N ARG A 10 -9.12 18.91 4.12
CA ARG A 10 -8.27 18.15 3.20
C ARG A 10 -6.86 17.96 3.76
N ALA A 11 -6.24 19.02 4.28
CA ALA A 11 -4.90 18.94 4.88
C ALA A 11 -4.87 18.03 6.12
N ALA A 12 -5.91 18.11 6.98
CA ALA A 12 -6.06 17.23 8.13
C ALA A 12 -6.21 15.76 7.70
N CYS A 13 -7.02 15.48 6.69
CA CYS A 13 -7.19 14.13 6.17
C CYS A 13 -5.87 13.61 5.55
N SER A 14 -5.17 14.45 4.74
CA SER A 14 -3.85 14.10 4.19
C SER A 14 -2.84 13.75 5.29
N TYR A 15 -2.84 14.46 6.41
CA TYR A 15 -2.01 14.14 7.57
C TYR A 15 -2.28 12.70 8.05
N PHE A 16 -3.55 12.30 8.20
CA PHE A 16 -3.89 10.94 8.63
C PHE A 16 -3.54 9.86 7.60
N PHE A 17 -3.45 10.18 6.31
CA PHE A 17 -2.95 9.28 5.27
C PHE A 17 -1.42 9.18 5.27
N ILE A 18 -0.70 10.28 5.57
CA ILE A 18 0.76 10.26 5.68
C ILE A 18 1.22 9.32 6.81
N GLY A 19 0.52 9.28 7.94
CA GLY A 19 0.91 8.50 9.11
C GLY A 19 1.13 7.01 8.84
N PRO A 20 0.13 6.25 8.37
CA PRO A 20 0.28 4.84 8.06
C PRO A 20 1.29 4.59 6.93
N GLY A 21 1.39 5.48 5.93
CA GLY A 21 2.45 5.42 4.92
C GLY A 21 3.84 5.56 5.55
N LEU A 22 4.02 6.51 6.46
CA LEU A 22 5.27 6.74 7.19
C LEU A 22 5.66 5.50 8.03
N VAL A 23 4.70 4.95 8.78
CA VAL A 23 4.88 3.73 9.57
C VAL A 23 5.33 2.56 8.70
N TYR A 24 4.62 2.31 7.60
CA TYR A 24 4.92 1.20 6.70
C TYR A 24 6.26 1.40 5.99
N GLY A 25 6.56 2.62 5.53
CA GLY A 25 7.84 2.95 4.89
C GLY A 25 9.04 2.78 5.83
N MET A 26 8.93 3.18 7.11
CA MET A 26 9.97 2.94 8.10
C MET A 26 10.12 1.45 8.41
N PHE A 27 9.02 0.73 8.61
CA PHE A 27 9.05 -0.70 8.91
C PHE A 27 9.77 -1.49 7.81
N THR A 28 9.37 -1.29 6.56
CA THR A 28 9.92 -2.03 5.41
C THR A 28 11.37 -1.64 5.11
N SER A 29 11.73 -0.37 5.24
CA SER A 29 13.10 0.10 5.02
C SER A 29 14.09 -0.40 6.08
N ARG A 30 13.61 -0.64 7.31
CA ARG A 30 14.44 -1.15 8.42
C ARG A 30 14.32 -2.68 8.61
N MET A 31 13.72 -3.39 7.66
CA MET A 31 13.58 -4.86 7.73
C MET A 31 14.93 -5.57 7.92
N PRO A 32 16.04 -5.22 7.24
CA PRO A 32 17.33 -5.84 7.49
C PRO A 32 17.79 -5.69 8.95
N ALA A 33 17.65 -4.49 9.53
CA ALA A 33 18.01 -4.23 10.94
C ALA A 33 17.13 -5.03 11.91
N LEU A 34 15.82 -5.11 11.66
CA LEU A 34 14.89 -5.91 12.47
C LEU A 34 15.23 -7.41 12.39
N THR A 35 15.59 -7.90 11.20
CA THR A 35 16.02 -9.28 10.99
C THR A 35 17.29 -9.60 11.76
N MET A 36 18.33 -8.74 11.65
CA MET A 36 19.58 -8.92 12.40
C MET A 36 19.37 -8.82 13.91
N GLN A 37 18.57 -7.84 14.37
CA GLN A 37 18.29 -7.59 15.79
C GLN A 37 17.57 -8.77 16.46
N THR A 38 16.67 -9.47 15.72
CA THR A 38 15.83 -10.54 16.26
C THR A 38 16.37 -11.93 15.96
N GLY A 39 17.32 -12.07 15.02
CA GLY A 39 17.80 -13.34 14.52
C GLY A 39 16.75 -14.14 13.73
N ALA A 40 15.72 -13.47 13.19
CA ALA A 40 14.66 -14.12 12.42
C ALA A 40 15.19 -14.58 11.06
N ASN A 41 14.88 -15.81 10.67
CA ASN A 41 15.10 -16.30 9.32
C ASN A 41 13.95 -15.91 8.37
N GLU A 42 14.11 -16.14 7.07
CA GLU A 42 13.15 -15.73 6.04
C GLU A 42 11.76 -16.34 6.25
N ALA A 43 11.68 -17.60 6.68
CA ALA A 43 10.41 -18.27 6.98
C ALA A 43 9.70 -17.61 8.17
N GLN A 44 10.47 -17.24 9.21
CA GLN A 44 9.93 -16.52 10.36
C GLN A 44 9.48 -15.09 10.00
N ILE A 45 10.22 -14.40 9.14
CA ILE A 45 9.81 -13.08 8.59
C ILE A 45 8.48 -13.23 7.85
N GLY A 46 8.36 -14.23 6.96
CA GLY A 46 7.09 -14.50 6.26
C GLY A 46 5.92 -14.73 7.21
N LEU A 47 6.13 -15.48 8.31
CA LEU A 47 5.11 -15.72 9.34
C LEU A 47 4.77 -14.43 10.14
N ILE A 48 5.76 -13.61 10.44
CA ILE A 48 5.57 -12.30 11.10
C ILE A 48 4.71 -11.37 10.23
N LEU A 49 4.98 -11.32 8.92
CA LEU A 49 4.19 -10.54 7.96
C LEU A 49 2.77 -11.11 7.82
N LEU A 50 2.59 -12.43 7.87
CA LEU A 50 1.26 -13.05 7.95
C LEU A 50 0.50 -12.60 9.20
N CYS A 51 1.15 -12.59 10.36
CA CYS A 51 0.53 -12.12 11.61
C CYS A 51 0.11 -10.65 11.52
N PHE A 52 0.95 -9.78 10.91
CA PHE A 52 0.61 -8.39 10.61
C PHE A 52 -0.64 -8.31 9.73
N GLY A 53 -0.66 -9.05 8.61
CA GLY A 53 -1.77 -9.05 7.66
C GLY A 53 -3.09 -9.57 8.26
N VAL A 54 -3.05 -10.70 9.00
CA VAL A 54 -4.23 -11.27 9.69
C VAL A 54 -4.80 -10.28 10.71
N ALA A 55 -3.95 -9.66 11.52
CA ALA A 55 -4.38 -8.68 12.51
C ALA A 55 -5.03 -7.45 11.82
N GLY A 56 -4.47 -7.00 10.70
CA GLY A 56 -5.04 -5.93 9.87
C GLY A 56 -6.40 -6.31 9.29
N MET A 57 -6.57 -7.53 8.76
CA MET A 57 -7.84 -8.00 8.22
C MET A 57 -8.92 -8.13 9.29
N VAL A 58 -8.57 -8.62 10.49
CA VAL A 58 -9.51 -8.71 11.62
C VAL A 58 -10.01 -7.33 12.03
N SER A 59 -9.12 -6.35 12.17
CA SER A 59 -9.51 -4.98 12.51
C SER A 59 -10.28 -4.30 11.39
N LEU A 60 -9.94 -4.53 10.13
CA LEU A 60 -10.66 -4.03 8.96
C LEU A 60 -12.09 -4.57 8.94
N ALA A 61 -12.30 -5.87 9.18
CA ALA A 61 -13.63 -6.46 9.27
C ALA A 61 -14.46 -5.89 10.43
N ALA A 62 -13.83 -5.62 11.56
CA ALA A 62 -14.50 -5.02 12.74
C ALA A 62 -14.78 -3.52 12.56
N SER A 63 -14.04 -2.83 11.69
CA SER A 63 -14.07 -1.37 11.54
C SER A 63 -15.44 -0.84 11.15
N ALA A 64 -16.17 -1.52 10.27
CA ALA A 64 -17.49 -1.08 9.84
C ALA A 64 -18.44 -0.94 11.05
N TRP A 65 -18.55 -1.97 11.88
CA TRP A 65 -19.39 -1.96 13.07
C TRP A 65 -18.93 -0.93 14.12
N ILE A 66 -17.62 -0.77 14.31
CA ILE A 66 -17.06 0.19 15.27
C ILE A 66 -17.29 1.63 14.82
N ILE A 67 -17.12 1.92 13.51
CA ILE A 67 -17.34 3.24 12.95
C ILE A 67 -18.82 3.62 12.99
N ASP A 68 -19.73 2.71 12.73
CA ASP A 68 -21.18 2.94 12.85
C ASP A 68 -21.58 3.32 14.29
N ARG A 69 -20.88 2.77 15.29
CA ARG A 69 -21.16 3.05 16.71
C ARG A 69 -20.46 4.29 17.25
N PHE A 70 -19.21 4.55 16.83
CA PHE A 70 -18.33 5.56 17.44
C PHE A 70 -17.90 6.68 16.50
N THR A 71 -18.28 6.66 15.24
CA THR A 71 -17.88 7.56 14.14
C THR A 71 -16.44 7.36 13.66
N SER A 72 -16.19 7.59 12.37
CA SER A 72 -14.85 7.48 11.77
C SER A 72 -13.88 8.48 12.40
N ARG A 73 -14.38 9.68 12.74
CA ARG A 73 -13.61 10.73 13.41
C ARG A 73 -13.09 10.25 14.79
N THR A 74 -13.92 9.62 15.59
CA THR A 74 -13.52 9.13 16.93
C THR A 74 -12.56 7.96 16.85
N VAL A 75 -12.83 6.99 15.96
CA VAL A 75 -11.97 5.82 15.77
C VAL A 75 -10.58 6.27 15.30
N LEU A 76 -10.51 7.14 14.30
CA LEU A 76 -9.23 7.64 13.78
C LEU A 76 -8.43 8.44 14.83
N ARG A 77 -9.12 9.24 15.66
CA ARG A 77 -8.48 9.97 16.76
C ARG A 77 -7.80 9.06 17.77
N LEU A 78 -8.37 7.89 18.04
CA LEU A 78 -7.79 6.94 18.98
C LEU A 78 -6.74 6.05 18.34
N THR A 79 -7.00 5.57 17.13
CA THR A 79 -6.15 4.55 16.50
C THR A 79 -4.91 5.11 15.81
N ALA A 80 -4.93 6.36 15.31
CA ALA A 80 -3.75 6.95 14.68
C ALA A 80 -2.56 7.12 15.66
N PRO A 81 -2.72 7.69 16.88
CA PRO A 81 -1.62 7.68 17.84
C PRO A 81 -1.25 6.28 18.34
N LEU A 82 -2.21 5.35 18.48
CA LEU A 82 -1.90 3.96 18.85
C LEU A 82 -1.03 3.28 17.79
N LEU A 83 -1.28 3.52 16.50
CA LEU A 83 -0.42 3.03 15.42
C LEU A 83 1.01 3.56 15.56
N CYS A 84 1.17 4.86 15.88
CA CYS A 84 2.48 5.47 16.11
C CYS A 84 3.18 4.92 17.36
N LEU A 85 2.45 4.47 18.37
CA LEU A 85 3.01 3.84 19.57
C LEU A 85 3.32 2.35 19.36
N ALA A 86 2.64 1.69 18.43
CA ALA A 86 2.82 0.27 18.15
C ALA A 86 4.15 -0.03 17.41
N LEU A 87 4.56 0.81 16.43
CA LEU A 87 5.76 0.55 15.66
C LEU A 87 7.06 0.54 16.51
N PRO A 88 7.30 1.45 17.48
CA PRO A 88 8.45 1.36 18.37
C PRO A 88 8.59 0.03 19.13
N LEU A 89 7.48 -0.70 19.37
CA LEU A 89 7.54 -2.04 19.96
C LEU A 89 8.31 -3.02 19.07
N ALA A 90 8.22 -2.89 17.75
CA ALA A 90 9.05 -3.67 16.83
C ALA A 90 10.54 -3.31 16.97
N GLY A 91 10.84 -2.05 17.24
CA GLY A 91 12.21 -1.58 17.53
C GLY A 91 12.80 -2.11 18.86
N LEU A 92 11.94 -2.54 19.80
CA LEU A 92 12.34 -3.16 21.06
C LEU A 92 12.49 -4.69 20.96
N ALA A 93 11.99 -5.32 19.90
CA ALA A 93 11.97 -6.77 19.78
C ALA A 93 13.39 -7.34 19.71
N SER A 94 13.70 -8.33 20.54
CA SER A 94 14.97 -9.07 20.58
C SER A 94 14.83 -10.55 20.16
N SER A 95 13.63 -10.95 19.73
CA SER A 95 13.35 -12.29 19.23
C SER A 95 12.28 -12.25 18.14
N PRO A 96 12.20 -13.29 17.26
CA PRO A 96 11.15 -13.38 16.24
C PRO A 96 9.74 -13.32 16.82
N LEU A 97 9.51 -13.94 17.99
CA LEU A 97 8.20 -13.91 18.65
C LEU A 97 7.80 -12.49 19.09
N GLN A 98 8.72 -11.74 19.69
CA GLN A 98 8.47 -10.36 20.11
C GLN A 98 8.18 -9.46 18.90
N LEU A 99 8.92 -9.64 17.79
CA LEU A 99 8.67 -8.93 16.54
C LEU A 99 7.28 -9.28 15.98
N GLY A 100 6.90 -10.56 16.00
CA GLY A 100 5.57 -10.99 15.59
C GLY A 100 4.44 -10.37 16.40
N LEU A 101 4.57 -10.32 17.73
CA LEU A 101 3.60 -9.67 18.61
C LEU A 101 3.51 -8.15 18.36
N ALA A 102 4.64 -7.48 18.15
CA ALA A 102 4.65 -6.08 17.78
C ALA A 102 3.96 -5.85 16.41
N CYS A 103 4.21 -6.73 15.43
CA CYS A 103 3.58 -6.67 14.11
C CYS A 103 2.06 -6.92 14.18
N VAL A 104 1.57 -7.78 15.09
CA VAL A 104 0.13 -7.92 15.37
C VAL A 104 -0.46 -6.58 15.85
N ALA A 105 0.20 -5.89 16.78
CA ALA A 105 -0.26 -4.59 17.27
C ALA A 105 -0.28 -3.52 16.16
N VAL A 106 0.77 -3.48 15.32
CA VAL A 106 0.85 -2.56 14.17
C VAL A 106 -0.24 -2.88 13.17
N GLY A 107 -0.40 -4.14 12.75
CA GLY A 107 -1.42 -4.57 11.79
C GLY A 107 -2.83 -4.28 12.28
N PHE A 108 -3.12 -4.61 13.54
CA PHE A 108 -4.44 -4.37 14.14
C PHE A 108 -4.81 -2.89 14.18
N THR A 109 -3.89 -2.03 14.57
CA THR A 109 -4.13 -0.58 14.58
C THR A 109 -4.19 0.00 13.17
N MET A 110 -3.38 -0.51 12.23
CA MET A 110 -3.36 -0.11 10.83
C MET A 110 -4.71 -0.31 10.16
N GLY A 111 -5.37 -1.46 10.35
CA GLY A 111 -6.67 -1.71 9.71
C GLY A 111 -7.77 -0.75 10.17
N PHE A 112 -7.81 -0.37 11.46
CA PHE A 112 -8.74 0.67 11.93
C PHE A 112 -8.43 2.04 11.35
N VAL A 113 -7.15 2.42 11.29
CA VAL A 113 -6.72 3.69 10.69
C VAL A 113 -7.12 3.73 9.22
N ASP A 114 -6.88 2.64 8.47
CA ASP A 114 -7.16 2.56 7.04
C ASP A 114 -8.64 2.82 6.73
N VAL A 115 -9.56 2.08 7.35
CA VAL A 115 -10.99 2.28 7.11
C VAL A 115 -11.46 3.66 7.55
N SER A 116 -10.99 4.13 8.71
CA SER A 116 -11.42 5.42 9.26
C SER A 116 -10.93 6.61 8.42
N MET A 117 -9.67 6.60 7.96
CA MET A 117 -9.13 7.67 7.12
C MET A 117 -9.80 7.71 5.75
N ASN A 118 -10.08 6.54 5.15
CA ASN A 118 -10.82 6.44 3.89
C ASN A 118 -12.26 6.96 4.04
N THR A 119 -12.93 6.63 5.15
CA THR A 119 -14.26 7.17 5.46
C THR A 119 -14.23 8.69 5.57
N GLN A 120 -13.24 9.28 6.26
CA GLN A 120 -13.05 10.72 6.35
C GLN A 120 -12.83 11.35 4.95
N ALA A 121 -12.04 10.73 4.08
CA ALA A 121 -11.79 11.21 2.72
C ALA A 121 -13.10 11.28 1.90
N ILE A 122 -13.92 10.21 1.95
CA ILE A 122 -15.21 10.15 1.26
C ILE A 122 -16.18 11.21 1.81
N GLN A 123 -16.21 11.43 3.11
CA GLN A 123 -17.08 12.44 3.73
C GLN A 123 -16.67 13.86 3.33
N ILE A 124 -15.37 14.16 3.23
CA ILE A 124 -14.87 15.43 2.73
C ILE A 124 -15.30 15.61 1.26
N GLU A 125 -15.13 14.60 0.42
CA GLU A 125 -15.51 14.65 -0.97
C GLU A 125 -17.03 14.95 -1.15
N ARG A 126 -17.86 14.29 -0.36
CA ARG A 126 -19.33 14.50 -0.36
C ARG A 126 -19.71 15.89 0.15
N ALA A 127 -19.14 16.33 1.29
CA ALA A 127 -19.50 17.59 1.92
C ALA A 127 -19.18 18.83 1.06
N TRP A 128 -18.14 18.74 0.23
CA TRP A 128 -17.73 19.87 -0.63
C TRP A 128 -17.96 19.64 -2.12
N PHE A 129 -18.49 18.48 -2.53
CA PHE A 129 -18.71 18.12 -3.95
C PHE A 129 -17.44 18.29 -4.79
N ARG A 130 -16.26 17.92 -4.23
CA ARG A 130 -14.94 18.07 -4.86
C ARG A 130 -14.13 16.80 -4.70
N PRO A 131 -13.72 16.15 -5.82
CA PRO A 131 -12.88 14.96 -5.77
C PRO A 131 -11.60 15.22 -4.96
N CYS A 132 -11.26 14.36 -4.01
CA CYS A 132 -10.05 14.48 -3.21
C CYS A 132 -9.45 13.13 -2.76
N VAL A 133 -10.16 12.03 -2.97
CA VAL A 133 -9.72 10.70 -2.49
C VAL A 133 -8.39 10.29 -3.11
N SER A 134 -8.19 10.47 -4.42
CA SER A 134 -6.90 10.15 -5.08
C SER A 134 -5.73 10.91 -4.48
N MET A 135 -5.93 12.19 -4.11
CA MET A 135 -4.91 12.99 -3.43
C MET A 135 -4.60 12.47 -2.03
N MET A 136 -5.60 11.93 -1.32
CA MET A 136 -5.38 11.30 -0.01
C MET A 136 -4.48 10.07 -0.13
N HIS A 137 -4.76 9.19 -1.12
CA HIS A 137 -3.90 8.04 -1.40
C HIS A 137 -2.48 8.45 -1.86
N ALA A 138 -2.33 9.55 -2.60
CA ALA A 138 -1.01 10.11 -2.90
C ALA A 138 -0.28 10.54 -1.61
N SER A 139 -1.00 11.10 -0.61
CA SER A 139 -0.44 11.45 0.70
C SER A 139 0.08 10.22 1.45
N TYR A 140 -0.60 9.06 1.35
CA TYR A 140 -0.08 7.79 1.88
C TYR A 140 1.26 7.42 1.23
N SER A 141 1.36 7.49 -0.09
CA SER A 141 2.60 7.17 -0.82
C SER A 141 3.73 8.15 -0.46
N ILE A 142 3.42 9.44 -0.25
CA ILE A 142 4.38 10.43 0.26
C ILE A 142 4.87 10.02 1.67
N GLY A 143 3.95 9.56 2.53
CA GLY A 143 4.32 8.97 3.83
C GLY A 143 5.31 7.82 3.69
N GLY A 144 5.07 6.90 2.73
CA GLY A 144 5.97 5.78 2.42
C GLY A 144 7.37 6.24 2.00
N VAL A 145 7.45 7.25 1.13
CA VAL A 145 8.72 7.86 0.72
C VAL A 145 9.44 8.46 1.93
N LEU A 146 8.75 9.28 2.73
CA LEU A 146 9.34 9.90 3.92
C LEU A 146 9.79 8.85 4.94
N GLY A 147 9.01 7.78 5.13
CA GLY A 147 9.36 6.65 6.00
C GLY A 147 10.62 5.94 5.54
N SER A 148 10.72 5.64 4.26
CA SER A 148 11.91 5.01 3.67
C SER A 148 13.14 5.92 3.77
N MET A 149 13.01 7.21 3.46
CA MET A 149 14.11 8.18 3.56
C MET A 149 14.61 8.35 5.01
N THR A 150 13.69 8.44 5.98
CA THR A 150 14.09 8.51 7.39
C THR A 150 14.70 7.20 7.87
N GLY A 151 14.18 6.05 7.42
CA GLY A 151 14.80 4.74 7.65
C GLY A 151 16.24 4.68 7.15
N ALA A 152 16.47 5.14 5.91
CA ALA A 152 17.81 5.20 5.33
C ALA A 152 18.74 6.17 6.09
N LEU A 153 18.26 7.37 6.46
CA LEU A 153 19.02 8.34 7.23
C LEU A 153 19.51 7.74 8.56
N PHE A 154 18.61 7.14 9.32
CA PHE A 154 18.96 6.54 10.62
C PHE A 154 19.84 5.29 10.45
N ALA A 155 19.68 4.51 9.37
CA ALA A 155 20.60 3.42 9.03
C ALA A 155 22.01 3.95 8.72
N GLY A 156 22.12 4.99 7.93
CA GLY A 156 23.41 5.64 7.63
C GLY A 156 24.12 6.23 8.85
N LEU A 157 23.35 6.63 9.87
CA LEU A 157 23.86 7.08 11.18
C LEU A 157 24.13 5.92 12.15
N SER A 158 23.98 4.66 11.73
CA SER A 158 24.07 3.46 12.58
C SER A 158 23.17 3.52 13.82
N ALA A 159 22.05 4.23 13.72
CA ALA A 159 21.10 4.37 14.81
C ALA A 159 20.16 3.15 14.89
N SER A 160 19.73 2.82 16.13
CA SER A 160 18.82 1.69 16.35
C SER A 160 17.45 1.90 15.69
N THR A 161 16.77 0.79 15.39
CA THR A 161 15.39 0.79 14.88
C THR A 161 14.44 1.51 15.84
N LEU A 162 14.60 1.29 17.15
CA LEU A 162 13.84 1.98 18.18
C LEU A 162 13.99 3.50 18.13
N MET A 163 15.23 3.99 17.99
CA MET A 163 15.52 5.43 17.90
C MET A 163 14.86 6.02 16.63
N ASN A 164 15.03 5.36 15.49
CA ASN A 164 14.40 5.78 14.24
C ASN A 164 12.87 5.90 14.38
N PHE A 165 12.20 4.82 14.81
CA PHE A 165 10.73 4.79 14.91
C PHE A 165 10.22 5.80 15.93
N SER A 166 10.86 5.88 17.11
CA SER A 166 10.41 6.78 18.17
C SER A 166 10.59 8.25 17.81
N CYS A 167 11.74 8.66 17.29
CA CYS A 167 12.02 10.06 16.96
C CYS A 167 11.10 10.57 15.85
N VAL A 168 10.96 9.79 14.76
CA VAL A 168 10.15 10.20 13.60
C VAL A 168 8.66 10.24 13.95
N LEU A 169 8.17 9.24 14.70
CA LEU A 169 6.75 9.22 15.08
C LEU A 169 6.41 10.22 16.18
N ALA A 170 7.33 10.52 17.10
CA ALA A 170 7.16 11.63 18.03
C ALA A 170 7.03 12.97 17.29
N LEU A 171 7.89 13.23 16.30
CA LEU A 171 7.79 14.43 15.45
C LEU A 171 6.45 14.48 14.68
N TYR A 172 6.02 13.36 14.10
CA TYR A 172 4.72 13.26 13.45
C TYR A 172 3.58 13.56 14.43
N LEU A 173 3.61 12.99 15.64
CA LEU A 173 2.58 13.20 16.68
C LEU A 173 2.56 14.65 17.20
N CYS A 174 3.67 15.41 17.14
CA CYS A 174 3.67 16.84 17.49
C CYS A 174 2.72 17.65 16.58
N LEU A 175 2.48 17.21 15.35
CA LEU A 175 1.55 17.85 14.41
C LEU A 175 0.09 17.38 14.59
N TYR A 176 -0.13 16.29 15.33
CA TYR A 176 -1.45 15.70 15.54
C TYR A 176 -2.51 16.69 16.10
N PRO A 177 -2.22 17.53 17.11
CA PRO A 177 -3.19 18.48 17.64
C PRO A 177 -3.65 19.51 16.59
N LEU A 178 -2.85 19.81 15.58
CA LEU A 178 -3.19 20.74 14.50
C LEU A 178 -4.20 20.15 13.51
N ALA A 179 -4.18 18.83 13.33
CA ALA A 179 -5.10 18.13 12.44
C ALA A 179 -6.49 17.90 13.07
N LEU A 180 -6.56 17.66 14.39
CA LEU A 180 -7.77 17.29 15.12
C LEU A 180 -8.98 18.24 14.92
N PRO A 181 -8.84 19.58 14.99
CA PRO A 181 -9.97 20.50 14.86
C PRO A 181 -10.59 20.52 13.47
N HIS A 182 -9.83 20.06 12.46
CA HIS A 182 -10.20 20.14 11.06
C HIS A 182 -10.70 18.81 10.47
N MET A 183 -10.81 17.76 11.30
CA MET A 183 -11.43 16.50 10.89
C MET A 183 -12.92 16.70 10.60
N GLN A 184 -13.39 16.07 9.52
CA GLN A 184 -14.80 16.10 9.14
C GLN A 184 -15.66 15.41 10.18
N ALA A 185 -16.80 16.01 10.53
CA ALA A 185 -17.82 15.33 11.34
C ALA A 185 -18.52 14.28 10.48
N ASP A 186 -18.76 13.10 11.07
CA ASP A 186 -19.47 12.05 10.37
C ASP A 186 -20.93 12.46 10.14
N GLU A 187 -21.40 12.37 8.90
CA GLU A 187 -22.82 12.43 8.62
C GLU A 187 -23.46 11.13 9.04
N THR A 188 -24.51 11.21 9.86
CA THR A 188 -25.34 10.05 10.24
C THR A 188 -26.02 9.52 8.97
N GLN A 189 -25.44 8.51 8.32
CA GLN A 189 -26.11 7.82 7.24
C GLN A 189 -27.31 7.05 7.84
N LYS A 190 -28.52 7.56 7.63
CA LYS A 190 -29.68 6.71 7.62
C LYS A 190 -29.53 5.76 6.41
N THR A 191 -29.20 4.52 6.68
CA THR A 191 -29.21 3.43 5.71
C THR A 191 -30.64 3.28 5.17
N GLY A 192 -30.94 4.04 4.13
CA GLY A 192 -32.20 3.99 3.41
C GLY A 192 -31.94 3.70 1.95
N GLY A 193 -31.96 2.43 1.61
CA GLY A 193 -31.92 1.99 0.21
C GLY A 193 -31.40 0.56 0.08
N GLU A 194 -32.28 -0.43 0.26
CA GLU A 194 -32.03 -1.79 -0.21
C GLU A 194 -31.92 -1.76 -1.75
N LEU A 195 -30.70 -1.57 -2.25
CA LEU A 195 -30.42 -1.89 -3.64
C LEU A 195 -30.52 -3.42 -3.77
N LYS A 196 -31.52 -3.91 -4.49
CA LYS A 196 -31.61 -5.32 -4.92
C LYS A 196 -30.37 -5.65 -5.73
N VAL A 197 -29.35 -6.16 -5.07
CA VAL A 197 -28.09 -6.54 -5.69
C VAL A 197 -28.26 -7.95 -6.25
N SER A 198 -27.98 -8.13 -7.55
CA SER A 198 -27.89 -9.46 -8.16
C SER A 198 -26.95 -10.35 -7.34
N SER A 199 -27.38 -11.58 -7.07
CA SER A 199 -26.59 -12.53 -6.25
C SER A 199 -25.33 -13.02 -6.98
N ARG A 200 -25.25 -12.89 -8.31
CA ARG A 200 -24.14 -13.37 -9.13
C ARG A 200 -23.11 -12.27 -9.39
N ILE A 201 -21.85 -12.57 -9.13
CA ILE A 201 -20.71 -11.70 -9.44
C ILE A 201 -20.29 -12.01 -10.89
N PRO A 202 -20.22 -10.99 -11.80
CA PRO A 202 -19.74 -11.20 -13.16
C PRO A 202 -18.32 -11.77 -13.19
N LEU A 203 -18.06 -12.71 -14.10
CA LEU A 203 -16.74 -13.35 -14.23
C LEU A 203 -15.61 -12.33 -14.50
N PHE A 204 -15.91 -11.27 -15.25
CA PHE A 204 -14.96 -10.20 -15.52
C PHE A 204 -14.52 -9.45 -14.24
N VAL A 205 -15.42 -9.27 -13.26
CA VAL A 205 -15.09 -8.67 -11.96
C VAL A 205 -14.18 -9.60 -11.16
N LEU A 206 -14.41 -10.91 -11.21
CA LEU A 206 -13.51 -11.91 -10.60
C LEU A 206 -12.15 -11.91 -11.26
N LEU A 207 -12.09 -11.78 -12.59
CA LEU A 207 -10.83 -11.63 -13.33
C LEU A 207 -10.07 -10.37 -12.88
N CYS A 208 -10.74 -9.22 -12.80
CA CYS A 208 -10.13 -7.99 -12.27
C CYS A 208 -9.60 -8.19 -10.84
N GLY A 209 -10.35 -8.86 -9.97
CA GLY A 209 -9.93 -9.19 -8.61
C GLY A 209 -8.71 -10.11 -8.59
N PHE A 210 -8.69 -11.15 -9.41
CA PHE A 210 -7.54 -12.06 -9.53
C PHE A 210 -6.28 -11.35 -10.03
N LEU A 211 -6.40 -10.50 -11.05
CA LEU A 211 -5.28 -9.71 -11.55
C LEU A 211 -4.82 -8.65 -10.52
N ALA A 212 -5.74 -8.08 -9.75
CA ALA A 212 -5.40 -7.21 -8.64
C ALA A 212 -4.63 -7.96 -7.54
N THR A 213 -5.00 -9.23 -7.23
CA THR A 213 -4.23 -10.09 -6.31
C THR A 213 -2.78 -10.24 -6.78
N ILE A 214 -2.57 -10.50 -8.08
CA ILE A 214 -1.23 -10.63 -8.66
C ILE A 214 -0.45 -9.32 -8.54
N ALA A 215 -1.08 -8.18 -8.87
CA ALA A 215 -0.44 -6.87 -8.81
C ALA A 215 -0.05 -6.51 -7.37
N TYR A 216 -0.95 -6.66 -6.40
CA TYR A 216 -0.67 -6.40 -5.00
C TYR A 216 0.39 -7.35 -4.41
N SER A 217 0.44 -8.62 -4.85
CA SER A 217 1.51 -9.54 -4.43
C SER A 217 2.88 -9.08 -4.95
N ALA A 218 2.95 -8.56 -6.18
CA ALA A 218 4.19 -8.00 -6.74
C ALA A 218 4.60 -6.70 -6.00
N GLU A 219 3.66 -5.78 -5.73
CA GLU A 219 3.91 -4.55 -4.96
C GLU A 219 4.37 -4.86 -3.52
N GLY A 220 3.66 -5.76 -2.83
CA GLY A 220 3.99 -6.18 -1.47
C GLY A 220 5.37 -6.81 -1.36
N SER A 221 5.76 -7.61 -2.36
CA SER A 221 7.09 -8.24 -2.37
C SER A 221 8.23 -7.23 -2.41
N VAL A 222 8.07 -6.12 -3.14
CA VAL A 222 9.05 -5.03 -3.12
C VAL A 222 9.14 -4.40 -1.75
N ALA A 223 7.98 -4.08 -1.15
CA ALA A 223 7.91 -3.44 0.15
C ALA A 223 8.55 -4.29 1.25
N GLU A 224 8.24 -5.58 1.28
CA GLU A 224 8.55 -6.48 2.39
C GLU A 224 9.92 -7.13 2.25
N TRP A 225 10.33 -7.47 1.03
CA TRP A 225 11.53 -8.26 0.77
C TRP A 225 12.63 -7.51 0.01
N GLY A 226 12.31 -6.37 -0.62
CA GLY A 226 13.26 -5.67 -1.49
C GLY A 226 14.48 -5.13 -0.74
N SER A 227 14.30 -4.53 0.44
CA SER A 227 15.40 -4.05 1.27
C SER A 227 16.25 -5.21 1.80
N LEU A 228 15.61 -6.32 2.18
CA LEU A 228 16.29 -7.51 2.67
C LEU A 228 17.15 -8.15 1.56
N LEU A 229 16.63 -8.27 0.33
CA LEU A 229 17.39 -8.79 -0.82
C LEU A 229 18.68 -7.98 -1.07
N LEU A 230 18.56 -6.64 -1.09
CA LEU A 230 19.73 -5.81 -1.34
C LEU A 230 20.78 -5.96 -0.23
N PHE A 231 20.33 -6.05 1.01
CA PHE A 231 21.22 -6.18 2.15
C PHE A 231 21.89 -7.54 2.20
N THR A 232 21.13 -8.65 2.06
CA THR A 232 21.65 -10.00 2.27
C THR A 232 22.37 -10.59 1.04
N GLU A 233 21.87 -10.34 -0.17
CA GLU A 233 22.40 -10.99 -1.38
C GLU A 233 23.14 -10.06 -2.33
N LYS A 234 22.93 -8.72 -2.24
CA LYS A 234 23.63 -7.74 -3.09
C LYS A 234 24.70 -6.95 -2.35
N SER A 235 25.00 -7.32 -1.09
CA SER A 235 26.03 -6.70 -0.25
C SER A 235 25.87 -5.15 -0.16
N ALA A 236 24.65 -4.65 -0.28
CA ALA A 236 24.37 -3.23 -0.15
C ALA A 236 24.44 -2.80 1.32
N SER A 237 24.82 -1.55 1.56
CA SER A 237 24.73 -0.98 2.90
C SER A 237 23.28 -0.93 3.39
N GLU A 238 23.05 -0.90 4.68
CA GLU A 238 21.72 -0.74 5.27
C GLU A 238 21.04 0.55 4.77
N PHE A 239 21.83 1.64 4.64
CA PHE A 239 21.37 2.91 4.05
C PHE A 239 20.80 2.69 2.64
N THR A 240 21.57 2.05 1.75
CA THR A 240 21.16 1.83 0.35
C THR A 240 19.96 0.90 0.26
N SER A 241 19.93 -0.16 1.07
CA SER A 241 18.84 -1.12 1.14
C SER A 241 17.53 -0.46 1.61
N ALA A 242 17.60 0.46 2.57
CA ALA A 242 16.44 1.18 3.07
C ALA A 242 15.79 2.11 2.02
N LEU A 243 16.50 2.51 0.96
CA LEU A 243 15.96 3.34 -0.12
C LEU A 243 15.06 2.59 -1.10
N VAL A 244 15.03 1.25 -1.10
CA VAL A 244 14.27 0.43 -2.05
C VAL A 244 12.80 0.84 -2.12
N PHE A 245 12.12 0.83 -0.99
CA PHE A 245 10.69 1.16 -0.95
C PHE A 245 10.43 2.64 -1.32
N GLY A 246 11.35 3.53 -0.93
CA GLY A 246 11.29 4.94 -1.32
C GLY A 246 11.40 5.16 -2.82
N ALA A 247 12.33 4.47 -3.50
CA ALA A 247 12.50 4.52 -4.95
C ALA A 247 11.25 4.02 -5.68
N PHE A 248 10.71 2.87 -5.23
CA PHE A 248 9.47 2.28 -5.75
C PHE A 248 8.27 3.23 -5.57
N CYS A 249 8.02 3.73 -4.35
CA CYS A 249 6.90 4.63 -4.06
C CYS A 249 6.99 5.95 -4.82
N THR A 250 8.18 6.51 -4.99
CA THR A 250 8.36 7.78 -5.72
C THR A 250 7.88 7.66 -7.15
N THR A 251 8.29 6.61 -7.85
CA THR A 251 7.88 6.40 -9.24
C THR A 251 6.43 5.94 -9.35
N MET A 252 5.92 5.22 -8.34
CA MET A 252 4.50 4.88 -8.27
C MET A 252 3.63 6.14 -8.15
N VAL A 253 4.01 7.13 -7.33
CA VAL A 253 3.30 8.42 -7.26
C VAL A 253 3.29 9.11 -8.64
N ILE A 254 4.45 9.19 -9.29
CA ILE A 254 4.58 9.77 -10.62
C ILE A 254 3.68 9.04 -11.62
N GLY A 255 3.75 7.72 -11.66
CA GLY A 255 2.96 6.88 -12.56
C GLY A 255 1.44 7.03 -12.33
N ARG A 256 0.98 7.15 -11.08
CA ARG A 256 -0.43 7.40 -10.74
C ARG A 256 -0.90 8.79 -11.16
N LEU A 257 -0.06 9.82 -11.04
CA LEU A 257 -0.41 11.19 -11.46
C LEU A 257 -0.56 11.34 -12.97
N VAL A 258 0.21 10.57 -13.75
CA VAL A 258 0.13 10.61 -15.23
C VAL A 258 -0.74 9.49 -15.79
N GLY A 259 -1.09 8.49 -14.98
CA GLY A 259 -1.77 7.26 -15.40
C GLY A 259 -3.09 7.50 -16.13
N ASP A 260 -3.95 8.38 -15.60
CA ASP A 260 -5.24 8.71 -16.21
C ASP A 260 -5.07 9.35 -17.58
N ARG A 261 -4.07 10.25 -17.75
CA ARG A 261 -3.76 10.87 -19.04
C ARG A 261 -3.26 9.84 -20.07
N LEU A 262 -2.38 8.93 -19.62
CA LEU A 262 -1.87 7.84 -20.47
C LEU A 262 -2.99 6.88 -20.86
N ARG A 263 -3.89 6.58 -19.92
CA ARG A 263 -5.08 5.76 -20.15
C ARG A 263 -5.99 6.36 -21.21
N CYS A 264 -6.26 7.67 -21.13
CA CYS A 264 -7.06 8.38 -22.12
C CYS A 264 -6.38 8.46 -23.49
N ALA A 265 -5.06 8.58 -23.52
CA ALA A 265 -4.30 8.66 -24.78
C ALA A 265 -4.21 7.30 -25.49
N PHE A 266 -3.88 6.25 -24.76
CA PHE A 266 -3.53 4.92 -25.32
C PHE A 266 -4.57 3.82 -25.08
N GLY A 267 -5.49 4.00 -24.13
CA GLY A 267 -6.44 2.97 -23.72
C GLY A 267 -5.91 1.99 -22.67
N ASP A 268 -6.77 1.11 -22.18
CA ASP A 268 -6.47 0.18 -21.08
C ASP A 268 -5.42 -0.88 -21.47
N PHE A 269 -5.60 -1.55 -22.63
CA PHE A 269 -4.71 -2.64 -23.05
C PHE A 269 -3.25 -2.24 -23.21
N PRO A 270 -2.89 -1.21 -23.99
CA PRO A 270 -1.49 -0.81 -24.13
C PRO A 270 -0.88 -0.33 -22.82
N LEU A 271 -1.66 0.35 -21.97
CA LEU A 271 -1.20 0.83 -20.68
C LEU A 271 -0.89 -0.33 -19.72
N LEU A 272 -1.78 -1.31 -19.62
CA LEU A 272 -1.58 -2.50 -18.79
C LEU A 272 -0.41 -3.35 -19.30
N LEU A 273 -0.30 -3.55 -20.61
CA LEU A 273 0.78 -4.32 -21.23
C LEU A 273 2.15 -3.65 -21.00
N ALA A 274 2.24 -2.35 -21.32
CA ALA A 274 3.49 -1.60 -21.14
C ALA A 274 3.90 -1.50 -19.66
N GLY A 275 2.93 -1.26 -18.77
CA GLY A 275 3.17 -1.23 -17.32
C GLY A 275 3.69 -2.56 -16.78
N SER A 276 3.04 -3.66 -17.16
CA SER A 276 3.46 -5.01 -16.76
C SER A 276 4.83 -5.39 -17.33
N ALA A 277 5.11 -5.04 -18.59
CA ALA A 277 6.41 -5.27 -19.22
C ALA A 277 7.52 -4.45 -18.55
N LEU A 278 7.23 -3.19 -18.17
CA LEU A 278 8.17 -2.34 -17.45
C LEU A 278 8.48 -2.89 -16.05
N ALA A 279 7.46 -3.40 -15.34
CA ALA A 279 7.63 -4.05 -14.05
C ALA A 279 8.44 -5.35 -14.16
N PHE A 280 8.15 -6.17 -15.18
CA PHE A 280 8.94 -7.36 -15.51
C PHE A 280 10.42 -7.03 -15.74
N LEU A 281 10.70 -6.03 -16.59
CA LEU A 281 12.06 -5.57 -16.87
C LEU A 281 12.72 -5.06 -15.58
N GLY A 282 12.02 -4.24 -14.79
CA GLY A 282 12.53 -3.72 -13.53
C GLY A 282 12.97 -4.81 -12.59
N MET A 283 12.10 -5.83 -12.35
CA MET A 283 12.47 -6.94 -11.46
C MET A 283 13.59 -7.81 -12.06
N THR A 284 13.61 -8.03 -13.36
CA THR A 284 14.70 -8.74 -14.02
C THR A 284 16.05 -8.03 -13.79
N VAL A 285 16.09 -6.70 -13.90
CA VAL A 285 17.29 -5.90 -13.58
C VAL A 285 17.71 -6.11 -12.14
N VAL A 286 16.76 -6.10 -11.16
CA VAL A 286 17.06 -6.34 -9.74
C VAL A 286 17.71 -7.72 -9.54
N LEU A 287 17.16 -8.75 -10.16
CA LEU A 287 17.62 -10.13 -9.94
C LEU A 287 19.00 -10.39 -10.55
N VAL A 288 19.25 -9.90 -11.76
CA VAL A 288 20.51 -10.18 -12.49
C VAL A 288 21.64 -9.21 -12.13
N SER A 289 21.34 -7.99 -11.68
CA SER A 289 22.36 -6.98 -11.38
C SER A 289 23.07 -7.27 -10.06
N PRO A 290 24.42 -7.22 -10.01
CA PRO A 290 25.14 -7.22 -8.75
C PRO A 290 25.22 -5.83 -8.10
N TRP A 291 24.86 -4.76 -8.81
CA TRP A 291 25.03 -3.39 -8.35
C TRP A 291 23.75 -2.83 -7.72
N ALA A 292 23.83 -2.43 -6.46
CA ALA A 292 22.70 -1.89 -5.72
C ALA A 292 22.03 -0.68 -6.42
N ALA A 293 22.81 0.18 -7.09
CA ALA A 293 22.25 1.33 -7.82
C ALA A 293 21.33 0.90 -8.97
N LEU A 294 21.70 -0.14 -9.72
CA LEU A 294 20.84 -0.71 -10.76
C LEU A 294 19.63 -1.43 -10.19
N CYS A 295 19.78 -2.07 -9.03
CA CYS A 295 18.64 -2.64 -8.33
C CYS A 295 17.62 -1.55 -7.89
N LEU A 296 18.08 -0.41 -7.37
CA LEU A 296 17.21 0.73 -7.04
C LEU A 296 16.49 1.26 -8.29
N LEU A 297 17.19 1.37 -9.43
CA LEU A 297 16.56 1.71 -10.71
C LEU A 297 15.52 0.66 -11.13
N GLY A 298 15.83 -0.63 -10.97
CA GLY A 298 14.90 -1.72 -11.24
C GLY A 298 13.62 -1.62 -10.43
N TYR A 299 13.72 -1.36 -9.11
CA TYR A 299 12.55 -1.11 -8.26
C TYR A 299 11.78 0.15 -8.64
N ALA A 300 12.47 1.22 -9.05
CA ALA A 300 11.83 2.41 -9.58
C ALA A 300 11.04 2.12 -10.88
N LEU A 301 11.59 1.32 -11.79
CA LEU A 301 10.88 0.86 -13.00
C LEU A 301 9.64 0.01 -12.64
N MET A 302 9.75 -0.86 -11.63
CA MET A 302 8.60 -1.62 -11.13
C MET A 302 7.49 -0.69 -10.62
N GLY A 303 7.85 0.30 -9.78
CA GLY A 303 6.88 1.26 -9.23
C GLY A 303 6.15 2.03 -10.33
N LEU A 304 6.87 2.50 -11.35
CA LEU A 304 6.29 3.19 -12.50
C LEU A 304 5.36 2.26 -13.30
N GLY A 305 5.78 1.02 -13.53
CA GLY A 305 5.04 0.03 -14.33
C GLY A 305 3.76 -0.45 -13.63
N LEU A 306 3.81 -0.73 -12.34
CA LEU A 306 2.65 -1.22 -11.57
C LEU A 306 1.65 -0.11 -11.23
N ALA A 307 2.07 1.16 -11.22
CA ALA A 307 1.27 2.29 -10.78
C ALA A 307 -0.15 2.39 -11.37
N PRO A 308 -0.37 2.25 -12.68
CA PRO A 308 -1.70 2.37 -13.31
C PRO A 308 -2.52 1.07 -13.24
N ILE A 309 -1.92 -0.08 -12.93
CA ILE A 309 -2.52 -1.40 -13.14
C ILE A 309 -3.75 -1.60 -12.25
N VAL A 310 -3.59 -1.45 -10.95
CA VAL A 310 -4.69 -1.65 -9.99
C VAL A 310 -5.83 -0.64 -10.19
N PRO A 311 -5.59 0.67 -10.37
CA PRO A 311 -6.65 1.64 -10.69
C PRO A 311 -7.49 1.27 -11.93
N VAL A 312 -6.87 0.74 -12.98
CA VAL A 312 -7.59 0.28 -14.17
C VAL A 312 -8.51 -0.90 -13.83
N PHE A 313 -8.05 -1.88 -13.04
CA PHE A 313 -8.88 -3.02 -12.62
C PHE A 313 -10.10 -2.58 -11.82
N PHE A 314 -9.92 -1.66 -10.85
CA PHE A 314 -11.05 -1.11 -10.10
C PHE A 314 -12.04 -0.36 -10.98
N SER A 315 -11.55 0.48 -11.88
CA SER A 315 -12.38 1.25 -12.80
C SER A 315 -13.19 0.32 -13.72
N ARG A 316 -12.57 -0.68 -14.32
CA ARG A 316 -13.23 -1.63 -15.23
C ARG A 316 -14.22 -2.53 -14.50
N ALA A 317 -13.87 -3.03 -13.33
CA ALA A 317 -14.78 -3.80 -12.49
C ALA A 317 -16.00 -2.97 -12.07
N GLY A 318 -15.80 -1.73 -11.63
CA GLY A 318 -16.88 -0.83 -11.19
C GLY A 318 -17.84 -0.42 -12.30
N ASN A 319 -17.40 -0.44 -13.57
CA ASN A 319 -18.21 -0.13 -14.74
C ASN A 319 -18.79 -1.40 -15.43
N THR A 320 -18.61 -2.59 -14.82
CA THR A 320 -19.17 -3.83 -15.41
C THR A 320 -20.68 -3.86 -15.25
N PRO A 321 -21.46 -4.16 -16.33
CA PRO A 321 -22.91 -4.28 -16.23
C PRO A 321 -23.36 -5.39 -15.26
N GLY A 322 -24.50 -5.19 -14.59
CA GLY A 322 -25.12 -6.18 -13.70
C GLY A 322 -24.57 -6.25 -12.28
N ILE A 323 -23.64 -5.37 -11.91
CA ILE A 323 -23.11 -5.23 -10.55
C ILE A 323 -23.02 -3.75 -10.16
N THR A 324 -23.22 -3.45 -8.89
CA THR A 324 -23.00 -2.06 -8.42
C THR A 324 -21.49 -1.77 -8.27
N PRO A 325 -21.03 -0.53 -8.53
CA PRO A 325 -19.63 -0.15 -8.39
C PRO A 325 -19.06 -0.47 -7.01
N GLY A 326 -19.83 -0.25 -5.94
CA GLY A 326 -19.42 -0.57 -4.57
C GLY A 326 -19.18 -2.06 -4.35
N LYS A 327 -20.08 -2.93 -4.86
CA LYS A 327 -19.91 -4.39 -4.75
C LYS A 327 -18.72 -4.87 -5.59
N ALA A 328 -18.55 -4.33 -6.80
CA ALA A 328 -17.41 -4.65 -7.66
C ALA A 328 -16.08 -4.27 -6.98
N SER A 329 -15.99 -3.05 -6.44
CA SER A 329 -14.81 -2.60 -5.70
C SER A 329 -14.53 -3.47 -4.47
N ALA A 330 -15.56 -3.84 -3.71
CA ALA A 330 -15.39 -4.73 -2.55
C ALA A 330 -14.83 -6.10 -2.94
N VAL A 331 -15.29 -6.68 -4.05
CA VAL A 331 -14.75 -7.96 -4.55
C VAL A 331 -13.30 -7.83 -4.97
N VAL A 332 -12.95 -6.79 -5.73
CA VAL A 332 -11.56 -6.55 -6.18
C VAL A 332 -10.65 -6.30 -4.98
N SER A 333 -11.08 -5.51 -3.99
CA SER A 333 -10.31 -5.26 -2.75
C SER A 333 -10.11 -6.55 -1.96
N PHE A 334 -11.17 -7.31 -1.70
CA PHE A 334 -11.08 -8.56 -0.93
C PHE A 334 -10.12 -9.55 -1.57
N MET A 335 -10.24 -9.76 -2.88
CA MET A 335 -9.32 -10.65 -3.61
C MET A 335 -7.89 -10.08 -3.60
N GLY A 336 -7.71 -8.79 -3.84
CA GLY A 336 -6.41 -8.14 -3.83
C GLY A 336 -5.68 -8.28 -2.49
N TYR A 337 -6.35 -7.97 -1.39
CA TYR A 337 -5.76 -8.10 -0.04
C TYR A 337 -5.51 -9.55 0.37
N SER A 338 -6.26 -10.53 -0.16
CA SER A 338 -5.94 -11.94 0.10
C SER A 338 -4.57 -12.34 -0.45
N GLY A 339 -4.13 -11.73 -1.55
CA GLY A 339 -2.78 -11.91 -2.08
C GLY A 339 -1.71 -11.40 -1.12
N VAL A 340 -1.88 -10.19 -0.61
CA VAL A 340 -0.98 -9.60 0.40
C VAL A 340 -0.92 -10.44 1.68
N LEU A 341 -1.98 -11.17 2.01
CA LEU A 341 -2.00 -12.03 3.18
C LEU A 341 -1.24 -13.36 2.96
N VAL A 342 -1.46 -14.00 1.82
CA VAL A 342 -0.95 -15.37 1.56
C VAL A 342 0.46 -15.35 0.99
N PHE A 343 0.81 -14.32 0.22
CA PHE A 343 2.06 -14.27 -0.52
C PHE A 343 3.32 -14.17 0.36
N PRO A 344 3.39 -13.33 1.41
CA PRO A 344 4.58 -13.21 2.25
C PRO A 344 5.02 -14.49 2.92
N PRO A 345 4.13 -15.29 3.57
CA PRO A 345 4.56 -16.55 4.17
C PRO A 345 4.99 -17.58 3.13
N ALA A 346 4.33 -17.63 1.97
CA ALA A 346 4.72 -18.51 0.88
C ALA A 346 6.12 -18.15 0.34
N LEU A 347 6.37 -16.86 0.12
CA LEU A 347 7.66 -16.36 -0.35
C LEU A 347 8.75 -16.54 0.72
N GLY A 348 8.43 -16.32 1.99
CA GLY A 348 9.36 -16.52 3.10
C GLY A 348 9.79 -17.99 3.23
N TRP A 349 8.85 -18.94 3.05
CA TRP A 349 9.17 -20.36 3.03
C TRP A 349 10.05 -20.74 1.83
N LEU A 350 9.76 -20.22 0.64
CA LEU A 350 10.59 -20.41 -0.55
C LEU A 350 11.99 -19.83 -0.33
N ALA A 351 12.08 -18.59 0.18
CA ALA A 351 13.34 -17.91 0.43
C ALA A 351 14.24 -18.67 1.42
N HIS A 352 13.64 -19.22 2.48
CA HIS A 352 14.37 -20.01 3.47
C HIS A 352 14.98 -21.28 2.86
N ASN A 353 14.30 -21.93 1.89
CA ASN A 353 14.75 -23.20 1.31
C ASN A 353 15.68 -23.04 0.10
N MET A 354 15.57 -21.95 -0.67
CA MET A 354 16.30 -21.80 -1.94
C MET A 354 16.99 -20.44 -2.13
N GLY A 355 17.01 -19.59 -1.09
CA GLY A 355 17.54 -18.24 -1.16
C GLY A 355 16.51 -17.21 -1.65
N LEU A 356 16.67 -15.97 -1.17
CA LEU A 356 15.69 -14.91 -1.40
C LEU A 356 15.63 -14.48 -2.88
N GLY A 357 16.79 -14.35 -3.54
CA GLY A 357 16.87 -14.01 -4.96
C GLY A 357 16.17 -15.05 -5.84
N THR A 358 16.34 -16.36 -5.53
CA THR A 358 15.65 -17.43 -6.25
C THR A 358 14.14 -17.40 -5.99
N ALA A 359 13.71 -17.20 -4.76
CA ALA A 359 12.30 -17.10 -4.42
C ALA A 359 11.62 -15.93 -5.14
N LEU A 360 12.29 -14.81 -5.28
CA LEU A 360 11.79 -13.61 -5.96
C LEU A 360 11.68 -13.76 -7.49
N LEU A 361 12.18 -14.85 -8.11
CA LEU A 361 11.91 -15.16 -9.52
C LEU A 361 10.41 -15.32 -9.83
N VAL A 362 9.59 -15.56 -8.81
CA VAL A 362 8.14 -15.57 -8.98
C VAL A 362 7.60 -14.20 -9.44
N ILE A 363 8.24 -13.09 -9.10
CA ILE A 363 7.74 -11.75 -9.42
C ILE A 363 7.74 -11.47 -10.93
N PRO A 364 8.81 -11.72 -11.70
CA PRO A 364 8.74 -11.65 -13.17
C PRO A 364 7.62 -12.52 -13.74
N VAL A 365 7.38 -13.71 -13.18
CA VAL A 365 6.27 -14.58 -13.61
C VAL A 365 4.91 -13.89 -13.36
N LEU A 366 4.71 -13.28 -12.18
CA LEU A 366 3.50 -12.50 -11.88
C LEU A 366 3.33 -11.33 -12.85
N CYS A 367 4.42 -10.59 -13.17
CA CYS A 367 4.38 -9.50 -14.15
C CYS A 367 4.04 -10.01 -15.55
N ALA A 368 4.56 -11.17 -15.96
CA ALA A 368 4.20 -11.81 -17.24
C ALA A 368 2.72 -12.24 -17.28
N LEU A 369 2.19 -12.75 -16.15
CA LEU A 369 0.76 -13.06 -16.02
C LEU A 369 -0.11 -11.80 -16.10
N LEU A 370 0.31 -10.67 -15.52
CA LEU A 370 -0.36 -9.38 -15.68
C LEU A 370 -0.35 -8.92 -17.14
N ALA A 371 0.80 -9.04 -17.84
CA ALA A 371 0.91 -8.73 -19.26
C ALA A 371 -0.01 -9.62 -20.11
N ALA A 372 -0.08 -10.92 -19.85
CA ALA A 372 -1.03 -11.81 -20.52
C ALA A 372 -2.48 -11.47 -20.18
N GLY A 373 -2.78 -11.15 -18.91
CA GLY A 373 -4.10 -10.73 -18.45
C GLY A 373 -4.58 -9.42 -19.07
N SER A 374 -3.67 -8.54 -19.51
CA SER A 374 -4.02 -7.30 -20.20
C SER A 374 -4.82 -7.53 -21.47
N TRP A 375 -4.68 -8.70 -22.10
CA TRP A 375 -5.41 -9.08 -23.30
C TRP A 375 -6.95 -9.05 -23.13
N PHE A 376 -7.44 -9.32 -21.94
CA PHE A 376 -8.88 -9.26 -21.64
C PHE A 376 -9.42 -7.82 -21.61
N PHE A 377 -8.55 -6.81 -21.65
CA PHE A 377 -8.89 -5.39 -21.67
C PHE A 377 -8.76 -4.77 -23.07
N ARG A 378 -8.55 -5.59 -24.09
CA ARG A 378 -8.48 -5.16 -25.47
C ARG A 378 -9.89 -4.83 -25.98
N THR A 379 -10.26 -3.57 -25.89
CA THR A 379 -11.52 -3.02 -26.38
C THR A 379 -11.23 -1.81 -27.25
N ASP A 380 -12.02 -1.61 -28.30
CA ASP A 380 -11.90 -0.43 -29.16
C ASP A 380 -12.54 0.82 -28.55
N GLU A 381 -13.27 0.67 -27.44
CA GLU A 381 -13.92 1.78 -26.73
C GLU A 381 -12.96 2.47 -25.77
N LYS A 382 -12.80 3.79 -25.93
CA LYS A 382 -12.11 4.62 -24.94
C LYS A 382 -12.92 4.65 -23.64
N PRO A 383 -12.25 4.72 -22.47
CA PRO A 383 -12.96 4.86 -21.21
C PRO A 383 -13.88 6.08 -21.21
N ALA A 384 -15.13 5.95 -20.74
CA ALA A 384 -16.11 7.02 -20.70
C ALA A 384 -15.63 8.30 -19.98
N ALA A 385 -14.70 8.16 -19.02
CA ALA A 385 -14.06 9.29 -18.33
C ALA A 385 -13.19 10.18 -19.23
N CYS A 386 -12.88 9.75 -20.46
CA CYS A 386 -12.01 10.47 -21.40
C CYS A 386 -12.81 11.34 -22.39
N GLU A 387 -14.12 11.31 -22.34
CA GLU A 387 -15.00 12.07 -23.24
C GLU A 387 -15.35 13.49 -22.72
N SER A 388 -15.09 13.78 -21.43
CA SER A 388 -15.29 15.11 -20.89
C SER A 388 -14.01 15.95 -21.04
N PRO A 389 -14.05 17.15 -21.64
CA PRO A 389 -12.91 18.06 -21.66
C PRO A 389 -12.58 18.49 -20.22
N PHE A 390 -11.30 18.41 -19.85
CA PHE A 390 -10.76 18.95 -18.61
C PHE A 390 -10.89 20.46 -18.53
#